data_8ece4054dd42615c268dad8c5f2a26c9
#
_entry.id   8ece4054dd42615c268dad8c5f2a26c9
#
_cell.length_a   1.000
_cell.length_b   1.000
_cell.length_c   1.000
_cell.angle_alpha   90.00
_cell.angle_beta   90.00
_cell.angle_gamma   90.00
#
_symmetry.space_group_name_H-M   'P 1'
#
loop_
_entity.id
_entity.type
_entity.pdbx_description
1 polymer ?
#
loop_
_entity_poly.entity_id
_entity_poly.type
_entity_poly.pdbx_seq_one_letter_code
_entity_poly.pdbx_strand_id
1 'polypeptide(L)'
;TVMKMVEKIQELQPPSFPIPNIEEAKGKINSMVRYIQVKEEHAQKCKEELLILWTDYFKPEHLEMFPTLHEIFWKAAKLCSKNKQEVNMEAAQELLGAVEEISGMFNKTTTSK
;
A
#
# COMPACT_ATOMS: atom_id res chain seq x y z
N THR A 1 2.82 -4.81 5.12
CA THR A 1 4.25 -4.52 4.84
C THR A 1 4.49 -3.07 4.48
N VAL A 2 3.60 -2.44 3.68
CA VAL A 2 3.73 -1.02 3.34
C VAL A 2 3.73 -0.15 4.60
N MET A 3 2.78 -0.36 5.51
CA MET A 3 2.72 0.38 6.78
C MET A 3 4.00 0.19 7.59
N LYS A 4 4.50 -1.05 7.65
CA LYS A 4 5.70 -1.37 8.39
C LYS A 4 6.94 -0.65 7.82
N MET A 5 7.05 -0.58 6.49
CA MET A 5 8.15 0.15 5.84
C MET A 5 8.04 1.64 6.09
N VAL A 6 6.83 2.21 6.04
CA VAL A 6 6.61 3.62 6.35
C VAL A 6 7.02 3.92 7.80
N GLU A 7 6.63 3.07 8.76
CA GLU A 7 7.04 3.22 10.15
C GLU A 7 8.56 3.24 10.28
N LYS A 8 9.26 2.29 9.64
CA LYS A 8 10.71 2.21 9.69
C LYS A 8 11.39 3.44 9.09
N ILE A 9 10.85 3.96 7.98
CA ILE A 9 11.38 5.17 7.35
C ILE A 9 11.20 6.38 8.27
N GLN A 10 10.03 6.52 8.89
CA GLN A 10 9.73 7.63 9.79
C GLN A 10 10.54 7.57 11.09
N GLU A 11 10.91 6.38 11.55
CA GLU A 11 11.77 6.20 12.72
C GLU A 11 13.21 6.60 12.43
N LEU A 12 13.66 6.52 11.18
CA LEU A 12 15.00 6.93 10.79
C LEU A 12 15.06 8.46 10.80
N GLN A 13 15.86 8.98 11.70
CA GLN A 13 16.09 10.43 11.74
C GLN A 13 17.07 10.81 10.64
N PRO A 14 16.78 11.86 9.85
CA PRO A 14 17.74 12.34 8.89
C PRO A 14 19.03 12.78 9.59
N PRO A 15 20.19 12.64 8.94
CA PRO A 15 21.44 13.10 9.53
C PRO A 15 21.34 14.58 9.87
N SER A 16 21.65 14.95 11.13
CA SER A 16 21.66 16.35 11.54
C SER A 16 22.96 17.00 11.11
N PHE A 17 22.92 18.31 10.85
CA PHE A 17 24.11 19.05 10.45
C PHE A 17 24.64 19.84 11.66
N PRO A 18 25.98 19.85 11.94
CA PRO A 18 27.01 19.10 11.21
C PRO A 18 26.88 17.60 11.42
N ILE A 19 27.29 16.83 10.42
CA ILE A 19 27.21 15.37 10.47
C ILE A 19 28.34 14.87 11.38
N PRO A 20 28.01 14.27 12.55
CA PRO A 20 29.05 13.85 13.50
C PRO A 20 29.80 12.59 13.06
N ASN A 21 29.18 11.76 12.20
CA ASN A 21 29.76 10.52 11.72
C ASN A 21 29.25 10.22 10.31
N ILE A 22 30.14 10.29 9.33
CA ILE A 22 29.80 10.06 7.91
C ILE A 22 29.36 8.63 7.68
N GLU A 23 30.00 7.65 8.33
CA GLU A 23 29.64 6.23 8.16
C GLU A 23 28.23 5.95 8.70
N GLU A 24 27.88 6.54 9.83
CA GLU A 24 26.55 6.42 10.41
C GLU A 24 25.51 7.07 9.49
N ALA A 25 25.80 8.25 8.94
CA ALA A 25 24.92 8.94 8.01
C ALA A 25 24.69 8.11 6.74
N LYS A 26 25.76 7.53 6.17
CA LYS A 26 25.65 6.65 5.02
C LYS A 26 24.81 5.42 5.30
N GLY A 27 24.98 4.82 6.49
CA GLY A 27 24.19 3.67 6.92
C GLY A 27 22.71 4.00 7.01
N LYS A 28 22.36 5.14 7.58
CA LYS A 28 20.96 5.60 7.69
C LYS A 28 20.35 5.85 6.32
N ILE A 29 21.07 6.50 5.43
CA ILE A 29 20.61 6.78 4.06
C ILE A 29 20.40 5.47 3.31
N ASN A 30 21.35 4.54 3.41
CA ASN A 30 21.23 3.23 2.76
C ASN A 30 20.02 2.46 3.26
N SER A 31 19.78 2.45 4.58
CA SER A 31 18.61 1.80 5.17
C SER A 31 17.31 2.44 4.69
N MET A 32 17.26 3.76 4.62
CA MET A 32 16.10 4.50 4.13
C MET A 32 15.78 4.14 2.67
N VAL A 33 16.80 4.10 1.82
CA VAL A 33 16.63 3.73 0.40
C VAL A 33 16.08 2.31 0.28
N ARG A 34 16.59 1.37 1.05
CA ARG A 34 16.12 -0.02 1.05
C ARG A 34 14.67 -0.12 1.50
N TYR A 35 14.28 0.61 2.54
CA TYR A 35 12.90 0.60 3.04
C TYR A 35 11.95 1.21 2.02
N ILE A 36 12.35 2.30 1.35
CA ILE A 36 11.55 2.92 0.29
C ILE A 36 11.37 1.93 -0.87
N GLN A 37 12.43 1.25 -1.28
CA GLN A 37 12.37 0.26 -2.35
C GLN A 37 11.39 -0.87 -2.02
N VAL A 38 11.47 -1.43 -0.82
CA VAL A 38 10.57 -2.50 -0.37
C VAL A 38 9.13 -1.99 -0.34
N LYS A 39 8.89 -0.78 0.17
CA LYS A 39 7.58 -0.16 0.20
C LYS A 39 7.00 -0.05 -1.22
N GLU A 40 7.79 0.45 -2.17
CA GLU A 40 7.35 0.62 -3.55
C GLU A 40 7.04 -0.71 -4.23
N GLU A 41 7.89 -1.72 -4.02
CA GLU A 41 7.68 -3.06 -4.57
C GLU A 41 6.39 -3.69 -4.06
N HIS A 42 6.13 -3.59 -2.75
CA HIS A 42 4.93 -4.14 -2.16
C HIS A 42 3.68 -3.38 -2.57
N ALA A 43 3.75 -2.06 -2.70
CA ALA A 43 2.64 -1.26 -3.19
C ALA A 43 2.31 -1.60 -4.65
N GLN A 44 3.33 -1.80 -5.48
CA GLN A 44 3.14 -2.21 -6.87
C GLN A 44 2.50 -3.61 -6.97
N LYS A 45 2.99 -4.55 -6.17
CA LYS A 45 2.43 -5.90 -6.12
C LYS A 45 0.97 -5.88 -5.67
N CYS A 46 0.66 -5.10 -4.65
CA CYS A 46 -0.71 -4.91 -4.17
C CYS A 46 -1.61 -4.41 -5.28
N LYS A 47 -1.15 -3.40 -6.04
CA LYS A 47 -1.90 -2.84 -7.16
C LYS A 47 -2.15 -3.89 -8.23
N GLU A 48 -1.14 -4.66 -8.60
CA GLU A 48 -1.27 -5.72 -9.61
C GLU A 48 -2.29 -6.78 -9.19
N GLU A 49 -2.24 -7.22 -7.94
CA GLU A 49 -3.18 -8.20 -7.41
C GLU A 49 -4.62 -7.65 -7.36
N LEU A 50 -4.79 -6.39 -6.98
CA LEU A 50 -6.09 -5.73 -6.98
C LEU A 50 -6.67 -5.65 -8.38
N LEU A 51 -5.86 -5.30 -9.38
CA LEU A 51 -6.31 -5.22 -10.77
C LEU A 51 -6.74 -6.59 -11.31
N ILE A 52 -5.99 -7.63 -11.00
CA ILE A 52 -6.33 -9.00 -11.38
C ILE A 52 -7.66 -9.42 -10.74
N LEU A 53 -7.81 -9.20 -9.46
CA LEU A 53 -9.03 -9.52 -8.74
C LEU A 53 -10.23 -8.77 -9.33
N TRP A 54 -10.06 -7.49 -9.60
CA TRP A 54 -11.11 -6.63 -10.14
C TRP A 54 -11.56 -7.06 -11.54
N THR A 55 -10.60 -7.37 -12.41
CA THR A 55 -10.90 -7.66 -13.81
C THR A 55 -11.24 -9.12 -14.09
N ASP A 56 -10.69 -10.05 -13.30
CA ASP A 56 -10.82 -11.48 -13.58
C ASP A 56 -11.76 -12.23 -12.65
N TYR A 57 -11.91 -11.78 -11.41
CA TYR A 57 -12.76 -12.46 -10.43
C TYR A 57 -14.16 -11.90 -10.36
N PHE A 58 -14.31 -10.58 -10.20
CA PHE A 58 -15.61 -9.97 -10.02
C PHE A 58 -16.38 -9.89 -11.34
N LYS A 59 -17.64 -10.29 -11.30
CA LYS A 59 -18.56 -10.37 -12.45
C LYS A 59 -19.64 -9.30 -12.33
N PRO A 60 -20.41 -9.04 -13.43
CA PRO A 60 -21.50 -8.07 -13.38
C PRO A 60 -22.52 -8.33 -12.25
N GLU A 61 -22.77 -9.60 -11.92
CA GLU A 61 -23.68 -9.97 -10.83
C GLU A 61 -23.19 -9.45 -9.46
N HIS A 62 -21.87 -9.32 -9.27
CA HIS A 62 -21.30 -8.79 -8.04
C HIS A 62 -21.52 -7.27 -7.91
N LEU A 63 -21.74 -6.57 -9.02
CA LEU A 63 -22.09 -5.15 -9.00
C LEU A 63 -23.45 -4.91 -8.38
N GLU A 64 -24.37 -5.85 -8.50
CA GLU A 64 -25.68 -5.76 -7.86
C GLU A 64 -25.55 -5.86 -6.35
N MET A 65 -24.63 -6.71 -5.87
CA MET A 65 -24.36 -6.87 -4.45
C MET A 65 -23.58 -5.66 -3.89
N PHE A 66 -22.66 -5.12 -4.69
CA PHE A 66 -21.79 -4.02 -4.30
C PHE A 66 -21.79 -2.93 -5.37
N PRO A 67 -22.77 -2.01 -5.33
CA PRO A 67 -22.89 -0.96 -6.36
C PRO A 67 -21.67 -0.06 -6.46
N THR A 68 -20.87 0.06 -5.39
CA THR A 68 -19.67 0.90 -5.36
C THR A 68 -18.39 0.12 -5.67
N LEU A 69 -18.49 -1.12 -6.17
CA LEU A 69 -17.34 -1.99 -6.41
C LEU A 69 -16.24 -1.33 -7.23
N HIS A 70 -16.60 -0.75 -8.38
CA HIS A 70 -15.62 -0.12 -9.26
C HIS A 70 -14.94 1.07 -8.60
N GLU A 71 -15.70 1.86 -7.85
CA GLU A 71 -15.19 3.02 -7.14
C GLU A 71 -14.20 2.59 -6.06
N ILE A 72 -14.51 1.55 -5.30
CA ILE A 72 -13.65 1.03 -4.24
C ILE A 72 -12.33 0.52 -4.82
N PHE A 73 -12.37 -0.26 -5.91
CA PHE A 73 -11.16 -0.75 -6.55
C PHE A 73 -10.32 0.37 -7.15
N TRP A 74 -10.97 1.34 -7.80
CA TRP A 74 -10.28 2.49 -8.36
C TRP A 74 -9.57 3.28 -7.27
N LYS A 75 -10.25 3.54 -6.16
CA LYS A 75 -9.68 4.23 -5.00
C LYS A 75 -8.50 3.45 -4.41
N ALA A 76 -8.65 2.14 -4.25
CA ALA A 76 -7.57 1.30 -3.73
C ALA A 76 -6.34 1.33 -4.66
N ALA A 77 -6.53 1.27 -5.98
CA ALA A 77 -5.44 1.36 -6.95
C ALA A 77 -4.73 2.71 -6.86
N LYS A 78 -5.49 3.79 -6.69
CA LYS A 78 -4.92 5.14 -6.50
C LYS A 78 -4.13 5.24 -5.20
N LEU A 79 -4.60 4.60 -4.14
CA LEU A 79 -3.87 4.54 -2.87
C LEU A 79 -2.56 3.75 -2.99
N CYS A 80 -2.53 2.68 -3.79
CA CYS A 80 -1.29 1.97 -4.09
C CYS A 80 -0.29 2.90 -4.77
N SER A 81 -0.74 3.68 -5.75
CA SER A 81 0.12 4.64 -6.47
C SER A 81 0.64 5.72 -5.51
N LYS A 82 -0.22 6.23 -4.63
CA LYS A 82 0.17 7.22 -3.62
C LYS A 82 1.23 6.66 -2.67
N ASN A 83 1.09 5.41 -2.23
CA ASN A 83 2.07 4.76 -1.37
C ASN A 83 3.39 4.48 -2.06
N LYS A 84 3.41 4.37 -3.39
CA LYS A 84 4.67 4.30 -4.16
C LYS A 84 5.39 5.63 -4.17
N GLN A 85 4.65 6.73 -4.30
CA GLN A 85 5.22 8.06 -4.49
C GLN A 85 5.58 8.75 -3.18
N GLU A 86 4.90 8.43 -2.09
CA GLU A 86 5.03 9.14 -0.82
C GLU A 86 5.38 8.20 0.32
N VAL A 87 6.10 8.73 1.31
CA VAL A 87 6.30 8.10 2.62
C VAL A 87 5.29 8.75 3.56
N ASN A 88 4.13 8.14 3.73
CA ASN A 88 3.00 8.73 4.45
C ASN A 88 2.22 7.64 5.18
N MET A 89 2.23 7.68 6.51
CA MET A 89 1.54 6.67 7.33
C MET A 89 0.02 6.72 7.13
N GLU A 90 -0.56 7.91 6.97
CA GLU A 90 -1.99 8.06 6.71
C GLU A 90 -2.40 7.37 5.41
N ALA A 91 -1.60 7.56 4.34
CA ALA A 91 -1.85 6.89 3.07
C ALA A 91 -1.73 5.36 3.19
N ALA A 92 -0.78 4.88 3.99
CA ALA A 92 -0.61 3.45 4.23
C ALA A 92 -1.80 2.87 5.00
N GLN A 93 -2.31 3.60 5.99
CA GLN A 93 -3.50 3.19 6.75
C GLN A 93 -4.76 3.19 5.89
N GLU A 94 -4.90 4.18 5.02
CA GLU A 94 -6.03 4.24 4.09
C GLU A 94 -5.99 3.06 3.10
N LEU A 95 -4.81 2.70 2.62
CA LEU A 95 -4.64 1.54 1.74
C LEU A 95 -5.04 0.25 2.46
N LEU A 96 -4.60 0.07 3.69
CA LEU A 96 -4.98 -1.10 4.49
C LEU A 96 -6.48 -1.19 4.66
N GLY A 97 -7.14 -0.07 4.97
CA GLY A 97 -8.59 -0.02 5.12
C GLY A 97 -9.32 -0.38 3.83
N ALA A 98 -8.84 0.12 2.69
CA ALA A 98 -9.42 -0.19 1.38
C ALA A 98 -9.26 -1.68 1.04
N VAL A 99 -8.10 -2.26 1.32
CA VAL A 99 -7.84 -3.69 1.09
C VAL A 99 -8.71 -4.55 1.99
N GLU A 100 -8.89 -4.17 3.24
CA GLU A 100 -9.77 -4.89 4.17
C GLU A 100 -11.23 -4.86 3.71
N GLU A 101 -11.68 -3.73 3.18
CA GLU A 101 -13.03 -3.59 2.63
C GLU A 101 -13.22 -4.51 1.41
N ILE A 102 -12.24 -4.56 0.52
CA ILE A 102 -12.24 -5.46 -0.65
C ILE A 102 -12.24 -6.92 -0.19
N SER A 103 -11.43 -7.25 0.82
CA SER A 103 -11.39 -8.59 1.38
C SER A 103 -12.75 -9.00 1.94
N GLY A 104 -13.44 -8.08 2.60
CA GLY A 104 -14.81 -8.31 3.10
C GLY A 104 -15.79 -8.60 1.98
N MET A 105 -15.72 -7.85 0.88
CA MET A 105 -16.57 -8.09 -0.30
C MET A 105 -16.26 -9.44 -0.95
N PHE A 106 -14.99 -9.78 -1.08
CA PHE A 106 -14.56 -11.07 -1.61
C PHE A 106 -15.13 -12.22 -0.78
N ASN A 107 -14.99 -12.14 0.53
CA ASN A 107 -15.50 -13.18 1.45
C ASN A 107 -17.02 -13.34 1.32
N LYS A 108 -17.76 -12.25 1.16
CA LYS A 108 -19.22 -12.32 0.96
C LYS A 108 -19.58 -13.01 -0.34
N THR A 109 -18.81 -12.81 -1.41
CA THR A 109 -19.08 -13.50 -2.68
C THR A 109 -18.79 -14.99 -2.61
N THR A 110 -17.83 -15.42 -1.79
CA THR A 110 -17.51 -16.84 -1.64
C THR A 110 -18.48 -17.56 -0.72
N THR A 111 -19.11 -16.86 0.23
CA THR A 111 -20.07 -17.46 1.18
C THR A 111 -21.52 -17.40 0.69
N SER A 112 -21.81 -16.63 -0.35
CA SER A 112 -23.16 -16.41 -0.87
C SER A 112 -23.60 -17.44 -1.93
N LYS A 113 -22.91 -18.53 -2.04
CA LYS A 113 -23.23 -19.59 -3.02
C LYS A 113 -24.41 -20.42 -2.60
#